data_838a319c18582ac1631e125bc7b6d78e
#
_entry.id   838a319c18582ac1631e125bc7b6d78e
#
_cell.length_a   1.000
_cell.length_b   1.000
_cell.length_c   1.000
_cell.angle_alpha   90.00
_cell.angle_beta   90.00
_cell.angle_gamma   90.00
#
_symmetry.space_group_name_H-M   'P 1'
#
loop_
_entity.id
_entity.type
_entity.pdbx_description
1 polymer ?
#
loop_
_entity_poly.entity_id
_entity_poly.type
_entity_poly.pdbx_seq_one_letter_code
_entity_poly.pdbx_strand_id
1 'polypeptide(L)'
;MLLLGEQHAALQGVLDAELKGVERRFARELHSDLACVNELAEHLEKYRGKMLRPTLLLLSAKAAEPDREIVEAHRVLACVVEMVHMATLVHDDVLDESDVRRRVSTVNRLRGNEAAVMLGDYLISHSYHLCSALDSQEAALTNLSP
;
A
#
# COMPACT_ATOMS: atom_id res chain seq x y z
N MET A 1 -8.13 -7.34 -33.37
CA MET A 1 -6.89 -6.74 -32.84
C MET A 1 -7.08 -5.29 -32.35
N LEU A 2 -7.80 -4.41 -33.07
CA LEU A 2 -8.12 -3.03 -32.61
C LEU A 2 -8.94 -3.00 -31.31
N LEU A 3 -9.99 -3.84 -31.18
CA LEU A 3 -10.87 -3.91 -30.01
C LEU A 3 -10.12 -4.30 -28.70
N LEU A 4 -9.11 -5.15 -28.78
CA LEU A 4 -8.28 -5.53 -27.62
C LEU A 4 -7.41 -4.36 -27.15
N GLY A 5 -6.93 -3.52 -28.07
CA GLY A 5 -6.15 -2.34 -27.74
C GLY A 5 -6.97 -1.27 -27.01
N GLU A 6 -8.21 -1.04 -27.44
CA GLU A 6 -9.14 -0.09 -26.81
C GLU A 6 -9.57 -0.55 -25.41
N GLN A 7 -9.88 -1.84 -25.25
CA GLN A 7 -10.23 -2.42 -23.95
C GLN A 7 -9.05 -2.36 -22.96
N HIS A 8 -7.83 -2.64 -23.44
CA HIS A 8 -6.63 -2.54 -22.62
C HIS A 8 -6.36 -1.09 -22.19
N ALA A 9 -6.51 -0.12 -23.08
CA ALA A 9 -6.33 1.29 -22.77
C ALA A 9 -7.38 1.79 -21.75
N ALA A 10 -8.64 1.37 -21.90
CA ALA A 10 -9.71 1.70 -20.97
C ALA A 10 -9.45 1.13 -19.58
N LEU A 11 -9.07 -0.15 -19.47
CA LEU A 11 -8.71 -0.78 -18.20
C LEU A 11 -7.51 -0.09 -17.55
N GLN A 12 -6.48 0.24 -18.32
CA GLN A 12 -5.31 0.95 -17.85
C GLN A 12 -5.67 2.32 -17.29
N GLY A 13 -6.53 3.07 -17.96
CA GLY A 13 -7.03 4.37 -17.49
C GLY A 13 -7.77 4.28 -16.15
N VAL A 14 -8.61 3.26 -15.98
CA VAL A 14 -9.30 3.00 -14.70
C VAL A 14 -8.28 2.66 -13.60
N LEU A 15 -7.35 1.76 -13.86
CA LEU A 15 -6.34 1.36 -12.89
C LEU A 15 -5.45 2.54 -12.47
N ASP A 16 -5.03 3.38 -13.41
CA ASP A 16 -4.20 4.56 -13.11
C ASP A 16 -4.95 5.56 -12.21
N ALA A 17 -6.25 5.75 -12.44
CA ALA A 17 -7.08 6.60 -11.59
C ALA A 17 -7.22 6.04 -10.17
N GLU A 18 -7.49 4.73 -10.06
CA GLU A 18 -7.63 4.04 -8.78
C GLU A 18 -6.31 4.01 -8.00
N LEU A 19 -5.19 3.72 -8.65
CA LEU A 19 -3.86 3.73 -8.03
C LEU A 19 -3.50 5.11 -7.48
N LYS A 20 -3.81 6.19 -8.19
CA LYS A 20 -3.66 7.55 -7.65
C LYS A 20 -4.52 7.79 -6.41
N GLY A 21 -5.70 7.17 -6.34
CA GLY A 21 -6.56 7.17 -5.14
C GLY A 21 -5.88 6.46 -3.96
N VAL A 22 -5.35 5.27 -4.21
CA VAL A 22 -4.59 4.48 -3.22
C VAL A 22 -3.36 5.24 -2.74
N GLU A 23 -2.61 5.88 -3.63
CA GLU A 23 -1.44 6.69 -3.28
C GLU A 23 -1.77 7.86 -2.35
N ARG A 24 -2.82 8.61 -2.68
CA ARG A 24 -3.29 9.71 -1.83
C ARG A 24 -3.74 9.21 -0.47
N ARG A 25 -4.41 8.05 -0.43
CA ARG A 25 -4.81 7.42 0.81
C ARG A 25 -3.59 7.00 1.61
N PHE A 26 -2.64 6.31 1.01
CA PHE A 26 -1.40 5.90 1.66
C PHE A 26 -0.68 7.08 2.32
N ALA A 27 -0.50 8.19 1.60
CA ALA A 27 0.12 9.40 2.15
C ALA A 27 -0.66 9.97 3.33
N ARG A 28 -2.01 9.97 3.27
CA ARG A 28 -2.86 10.44 4.36
C ARG A 28 -2.77 9.55 5.59
N GLU A 29 -2.77 8.23 5.39
CA GLU A 29 -2.72 7.26 6.49
C GLU A 29 -1.35 7.23 7.20
N LEU A 30 -0.30 7.67 6.53
CA LEU A 30 1.02 7.85 7.14
C LEU A 30 1.15 9.15 7.92
N HIS A 31 0.23 10.10 7.73
CA HIS A 31 0.28 11.37 8.46
C HIS A 31 -0.07 11.19 9.93
N SER A 32 0.75 11.75 10.81
CA SER A 32 0.63 11.66 12.26
C SER A 32 0.75 13.06 12.88
N ASP A 33 0.21 13.23 14.09
CA ASP A 33 0.43 14.44 14.89
C ASP A 33 1.88 14.56 15.40
N LEU A 34 2.66 13.49 15.28
CA LEU A 34 4.06 13.44 15.69
C LEU A 34 4.97 13.80 14.51
N ALA A 35 5.69 14.91 14.62
CA ALA A 35 6.61 15.38 13.58
C ALA A 35 7.67 14.34 13.18
N CYS A 36 8.21 13.60 14.16
CA CYS A 36 9.20 12.55 13.90
C CYS A 36 8.66 11.39 13.05
N VAL A 37 7.35 11.06 13.18
CA VAL A 37 6.69 10.05 12.35
C VAL A 37 6.53 10.57 10.93
N ASN A 38 6.14 11.84 10.75
CA ASN A 38 5.99 12.45 9.44
C ASN A 38 7.31 12.50 8.66
N GLU A 39 8.43 12.85 9.33
CA GLU A 39 9.76 12.83 8.71
C GLU A 39 10.13 11.42 8.20
N LEU A 40 9.82 10.38 8.98
CA LEU A 40 10.07 9.00 8.59
C LEU A 40 9.14 8.54 7.47
N ALA A 41 7.87 8.95 7.51
CA ALA A 41 6.89 8.67 6.48
C ALA A 41 7.28 9.30 5.12
N GLU A 42 7.71 10.56 5.12
CA GLU A 42 8.24 11.24 3.92
C GLU A 42 9.49 10.52 3.38
N HIS A 43 10.31 9.97 4.27
CA HIS A 43 11.47 9.19 3.85
C HIS A 43 11.05 7.88 3.20
N LEU A 44 10.04 7.19 3.74
CA LEU A 44 9.47 5.97 3.16
C LEU A 44 8.88 6.18 1.76
N GLU A 45 8.33 7.35 1.47
CA GLU A 45 7.82 7.64 0.13
C GLU A 45 8.91 7.52 -0.95
N LYS A 46 10.17 7.77 -0.60
CA LYS A 46 11.32 7.59 -1.49
C LYS A 46 11.63 6.12 -1.79
N TYR A 47 11.16 5.21 -0.92
CA TYR A 47 11.27 3.75 -1.10
C TYR A 47 10.19 3.20 -2.01
N ARG A 48 9.10 3.96 -2.19
CA ARG A 48 7.91 3.49 -2.90
C ARG A 48 8.25 3.04 -4.30
N GLY A 49 7.71 1.89 -4.66
CA GLY A 49 7.90 1.27 -5.95
C GLY A 49 6.79 1.58 -6.93
N LYS A 50 6.56 0.62 -7.82
CA LYS A 50 5.56 0.71 -8.89
C LYS A 50 4.14 0.33 -8.43
N MET A 51 3.87 0.29 -7.13
CA MET A 51 2.55 -0.08 -6.58
C MET A 51 2.04 -1.43 -7.14
N LEU A 52 2.93 -2.41 -7.30
CA LEU A 52 2.58 -3.68 -7.93
C LEU A 52 1.52 -4.47 -7.14
N ARG A 53 1.61 -4.48 -5.81
CA ARG A 53 0.66 -5.20 -4.94
C ARG A 53 -0.73 -4.57 -4.98
N PRO A 54 -0.88 -3.25 -4.82
CA PRO A 54 -2.14 -2.56 -5.08
C PRO A 54 -2.70 -2.85 -6.47
N THR A 55 -1.86 -2.81 -7.51
CA THR A 55 -2.28 -3.10 -8.88
C THR A 55 -2.84 -4.51 -9.02
N LEU A 56 -2.15 -5.51 -8.46
CA LEU A 56 -2.61 -6.90 -8.50
C LEU A 56 -3.94 -7.09 -7.77
N LEU A 57 -4.11 -6.45 -6.60
CA LEU A 57 -5.35 -6.51 -5.84
C LEU A 57 -6.52 -5.92 -6.65
N LEU A 58 -6.34 -4.73 -7.22
CA LEU A 58 -7.39 -4.06 -8.01
C LEU A 58 -7.72 -4.83 -9.29
N LEU A 59 -6.71 -5.41 -9.96
CA LEU A 59 -6.90 -6.29 -11.11
C LEU A 59 -7.67 -7.56 -10.73
N SER A 60 -7.34 -8.16 -9.58
CA SER A 60 -8.03 -9.35 -9.10
C SER A 60 -9.50 -9.07 -8.79
N ALA A 61 -9.81 -7.92 -8.17
CA ALA A 61 -11.18 -7.49 -7.94
C ALA A 61 -11.95 -7.31 -9.26
N LYS A 62 -11.32 -6.67 -10.26
CA LYS A 62 -11.91 -6.52 -11.59
C LYS A 62 -12.06 -7.85 -12.36
N ALA A 63 -11.14 -8.78 -12.16
CA ALA A 63 -11.23 -10.11 -12.80
C ALA A 63 -12.34 -10.96 -12.17
N ALA A 64 -12.57 -10.84 -10.88
CA ALA A 64 -13.64 -11.56 -10.17
C ALA A 64 -15.03 -11.02 -10.53
N GLU A 65 -15.18 -9.71 -10.61
CA GLU A 65 -16.45 -9.03 -10.92
C GLU A 65 -16.21 -7.91 -11.97
N PRO A 66 -16.15 -8.25 -13.27
CA PRO A 66 -15.76 -7.30 -14.33
C PRO A 66 -16.65 -6.06 -14.42
N ASP A 67 -17.97 -6.23 -14.19
CA ASP A 67 -18.97 -5.17 -14.31
C ASP A 67 -19.11 -4.33 -13.03
N ARG A 68 -18.55 -4.79 -11.92
CA ARG A 68 -18.60 -4.06 -10.64
C ARG A 68 -17.53 -2.98 -10.59
N GLU A 69 -17.90 -1.83 -10.07
CA GLU A 69 -16.94 -0.75 -9.81
C GLU A 69 -15.99 -1.08 -8.64
N ILE A 70 -14.80 -0.51 -8.69
CA ILE A 70 -13.88 -0.54 -7.55
C ILE A 70 -14.49 0.31 -6.43
N VAL A 71 -14.79 -0.34 -5.31
CA VAL A 71 -15.36 0.30 -4.12
C VAL A 71 -14.27 0.72 -3.13
N GLU A 72 -14.64 1.49 -2.11
CA GLU A 72 -13.71 2.00 -1.11
C GLU A 72 -12.96 0.89 -0.36
N ALA A 73 -13.63 -0.23 -0.08
CA ALA A 73 -12.99 -1.40 0.55
C ALA A 73 -11.79 -1.93 -0.27
N HIS A 74 -11.90 -1.99 -1.59
CA HIS A 74 -10.78 -2.38 -2.45
C HIS A 74 -9.60 -1.40 -2.35
N ARG A 75 -9.86 -0.08 -2.28
CA ARG A 75 -8.82 0.95 -2.12
C ARG A 75 -8.14 0.86 -0.75
N VAL A 76 -8.93 0.62 0.31
CA VAL A 76 -8.40 0.41 1.66
C VAL A 76 -7.48 -0.81 1.67
N LEU A 77 -7.95 -1.96 1.17
CA LEU A 77 -7.14 -3.19 1.13
C LEU A 77 -5.90 -3.01 0.25
N ALA A 78 -6.01 -2.31 -0.87
CA ALA A 78 -4.86 -1.98 -1.73
C ALA A 78 -3.83 -1.10 -0.99
N CYS A 79 -4.28 -0.16 -0.16
CA CYS A 79 -3.41 0.62 0.71
C CYS A 79 -2.74 -0.27 1.78
N VAL A 80 -3.52 -1.11 2.45
CA VAL A 80 -3.06 -2.02 3.50
C VAL A 80 -1.96 -2.96 3.01
N VAL A 81 -2.14 -3.61 1.85
CA VAL A 81 -1.11 -4.53 1.32
C VAL A 81 0.20 -3.82 1.00
N GLU A 82 0.15 -2.56 0.59
CA GLU A 82 1.36 -1.76 0.37
C GLU A 82 1.98 -1.31 1.70
N MET A 83 1.18 -0.92 2.70
CA MET A 83 1.69 -0.56 4.03
C MET A 83 2.40 -1.73 4.70
N VAL A 84 1.80 -2.92 4.69
CA VAL A 84 2.43 -4.15 5.22
C VAL A 84 3.73 -4.44 4.46
N HIS A 85 3.72 -4.31 3.13
CA HIS A 85 4.95 -4.50 2.35
C HIS A 85 6.04 -3.48 2.74
N MET A 86 5.69 -2.21 2.91
CA MET A 86 6.67 -1.20 3.34
C MET A 86 7.22 -1.51 4.73
N ALA A 87 6.38 -1.98 5.66
CA ALA A 87 6.80 -2.43 6.98
C ALA A 87 7.84 -3.58 6.90
N THR A 88 7.54 -4.59 6.07
CA THR A 88 8.49 -5.71 5.89
C THR A 88 9.83 -5.23 5.31
N LEU A 89 9.80 -4.28 4.35
CA LEU A 89 11.04 -3.74 3.79
C LEU A 89 11.88 -2.99 4.83
N VAL A 90 11.23 -2.24 5.74
CA VAL A 90 11.93 -1.52 6.82
C VAL A 90 12.53 -2.50 7.83
N HIS A 91 11.82 -3.57 8.19
CA HIS A 91 12.33 -4.61 9.07
C HIS A 91 13.46 -5.42 8.41
N ASP A 92 13.32 -5.76 7.14
CA ASP A 92 14.35 -6.47 6.38
C ASP A 92 15.65 -5.65 6.30
N ASP A 93 15.56 -4.32 6.13
CA ASP A 93 16.73 -3.44 6.13
C ASP A 93 17.52 -3.50 7.45
N VAL A 94 16.83 -3.71 8.58
CA VAL A 94 17.49 -3.93 9.88
C VAL A 94 18.14 -5.31 9.96
N LEU A 95 17.41 -6.35 9.54
CA LEU A 95 17.88 -7.74 9.57
C LEU A 95 19.06 -7.98 8.63
N ASP A 96 19.03 -7.36 7.46
CA ASP A 96 20.07 -7.46 6.43
C ASP A 96 21.22 -6.48 6.64
N GLU A 97 21.18 -5.65 7.71
CA GLU A 97 22.14 -4.57 7.98
C GLU A 97 22.32 -3.65 6.74
N SER A 98 21.26 -3.42 6.01
CA SER A 98 21.30 -2.66 4.76
C SER A 98 21.42 -1.16 5.01
N ASP A 99 22.39 -0.51 4.38
CA ASP A 99 22.59 0.94 4.46
C ASP A 99 21.82 1.72 3.40
N VAL A 100 21.49 1.08 2.27
CA VAL A 100 20.92 1.73 1.10
C VAL A 100 19.84 0.87 0.44
N ARG A 101 18.69 1.46 0.17
CA ARG A 101 17.60 0.88 -0.63
C ARG A 101 17.19 1.84 -1.74
N ARG A 102 17.16 1.36 -3.01
CA ARG A 102 16.79 2.17 -4.18
C ARG A 102 17.57 3.49 -4.30
N ARG A 103 18.85 3.48 -3.94
CA ARG A 103 19.75 4.64 -3.95
C ARG A 103 19.45 5.68 -2.86
N VAL A 104 18.64 5.35 -1.87
CA VAL A 104 18.31 6.19 -0.72
C VAL A 104 18.81 5.47 0.54
N SER A 105 19.31 6.22 1.52
CA SER A 105 19.71 5.64 2.82
C SER A 105 18.50 5.00 3.50
N THR A 106 18.71 3.86 4.15
CA THR A 106 17.66 3.18 4.89
C THR A 106 17.31 3.91 6.19
N VAL A 107 16.15 3.59 6.77
CA VAL A 107 15.71 4.22 8.04
C VAL A 107 16.66 3.87 9.17
N ASN A 108 17.09 2.59 9.27
CA ASN A 108 18.05 2.13 10.27
C ASN A 108 19.39 2.88 10.14
N ARG A 109 19.84 3.18 8.94
CA ARG A 109 21.05 3.98 8.71
C ARG A 109 20.90 5.43 9.17
N LEU A 110 19.73 6.03 8.97
CA LEU A 110 19.48 7.45 9.30
C LEU A 110 19.12 7.69 10.76
N ARG A 111 18.40 6.78 11.38
CA ARG A 111 17.77 6.99 12.70
C ARG A 111 18.00 5.84 13.67
N GLY A 112 18.76 4.82 13.27
CA GLY A 112 19.04 3.63 14.06
C GLY A 112 17.98 2.54 13.95
N ASN A 113 18.36 1.32 14.40
CA ASN A 113 17.51 0.14 14.30
C ASN A 113 16.21 0.27 15.10
N GLU A 114 16.26 0.88 16.28
CA GLU A 114 15.07 1.07 17.12
C GLU A 114 13.99 1.88 16.40
N ALA A 115 14.36 2.99 15.75
CA ALA A 115 13.44 3.83 15.01
C ALA A 115 12.86 3.08 13.78
N ALA A 116 13.67 2.26 13.11
CA ALA A 116 13.23 1.44 11.98
C ALA A 116 12.22 0.37 12.43
N VAL A 117 12.51 -0.36 13.51
CA VAL A 117 11.58 -1.36 14.06
C VAL A 117 10.26 -0.71 14.48
N MET A 118 10.32 0.39 15.24
CA MET A 118 9.12 1.12 15.67
C MET A 118 8.28 1.62 14.48
N LEU A 119 8.93 2.09 13.41
CA LEU A 119 8.23 2.53 12.21
C LEU A 119 7.53 1.35 11.50
N GLY A 120 8.19 0.21 11.38
CA GLY A 120 7.58 -1.00 10.82
C GLY A 120 6.38 -1.47 11.65
N ASP A 121 6.50 -1.49 12.97
CA ASP A 121 5.41 -1.84 13.89
C ASP A 121 4.24 -0.86 13.81
N TYR A 122 4.53 0.44 13.68
CA TYR A 122 3.52 1.47 13.43
C TYR A 122 2.74 1.19 12.15
N LEU A 123 3.41 0.89 11.03
CA LEU A 123 2.77 0.58 9.75
C LEU A 123 1.89 -0.66 9.84
N ILE A 124 2.36 -1.72 10.50
CA ILE A 124 1.60 -2.95 10.70
C ILE A 124 0.36 -2.69 11.55
N SER A 125 0.54 -2.04 12.71
CA SER A 125 -0.57 -1.70 13.61
C SER A 125 -1.64 -0.85 12.92
N HIS A 126 -1.21 0.16 12.15
CA HIS A 126 -2.12 1.01 11.39
C HIS A 126 -2.84 0.24 10.28
N SER A 127 -2.17 -0.69 9.62
CA SER A 127 -2.77 -1.60 8.63
C SER A 127 -3.90 -2.44 9.24
N TYR A 128 -3.69 -3.00 10.43
CA TYR A 128 -4.74 -3.72 11.17
C TYR A 128 -5.91 -2.82 11.54
N HIS A 129 -5.62 -1.59 11.99
CA HIS A 129 -6.67 -0.62 12.30
C HIS A 129 -7.54 -0.32 11.07
N LEU A 130 -6.92 -0.07 9.91
CA LEU A 130 -7.64 0.14 8.67
C LEU A 130 -8.52 -1.05 8.26
N CYS A 131 -8.01 -2.27 8.39
CA CYS A 131 -8.79 -3.48 8.11
C CYS A 131 -9.98 -3.62 9.07
N SER A 132 -9.79 -3.33 10.35
CA SER A 132 -10.86 -3.46 11.36
C SER A 132 -11.97 -2.43 11.19
N ALA A 133 -11.66 -1.29 10.55
CA ALA A 133 -12.62 -0.24 10.23
C ALA A 133 -13.47 -0.54 8.97
N LEU A 134 -13.09 -1.55 8.18
CA LEU A 134 -13.94 -2.04 7.10
C LEU A 134 -15.14 -2.76 7.73
N ASP A 135 -16.34 -2.41 7.27
CA ASP A 135 -17.55 -3.04 7.79
C ASP A 135 -17.45 -4.56 7.61
N SER A 136 -17.72 -5.29 8.68
CA SER A 136 -17.54 -6.74 8.70
C SER A 136 -18.32 -7.48 7.61
N GLN A 137 -19.42 -6.89 7.11
CA GLN A 137 -20.16 -7.39 5.96
C GLN A 137 -19.41 -7.19 4.63
N GLU A 138 -18.75 -6.07 4.40
CA GLU A 138 -17.95 -5.83 3.20
C GLU A 138 -16.66 -6.67 3.23
N ALA A 139 -16.01 -6.76 4.39
CA ALA A 139 -14.85 -7.63 4.57
C ALA A 139 -15.20 -9.12 4.44
N ALA A 140 -16.38 -9.54 4.91
CA ALA A 140 -16.87 -10.90 4.76
C ALA A 140 -17.25 -11.21 3.30
N LEU A 141 -17.81 -10.28 2.57
CA LEU A 141 -18.14 -10.44 1.15
C LEU A 141 -16.89 -10.55 0.25
N THR A 142 -15.78 -9.93 0.65
CA THR A 142 -14.49 -10.06 -0.06
C THR A 142 -13.76 -11.34 0.30
N ASN A 143 -14.06 -11.96 1.46
CA ASN A 143 -13.39 -13.17 1.95
C ASN A 143 -14.22 -14.44 1.85
N LEU A 144 -15.52 -14.37 1.57
CA LEU A 144 -16.45 -15.51 1.66
C LEU A 144 -17.46 -15.58 0.52
N SER A 145 -17.07 -15.20 -0.71
CA SER A 145 -17.82 -15.71 -1.87
C SER A 145 -17.27 -17.08 -2.20
N PRO A 146 -18.08 -18.16 -2.12
CA PRO A 146 -17.71 -19.51 -2.47
C PRO A 146 -17.31 -19.65 -3.93
#